data_af91d9d12e5c53704f6e3274c77be5ff
#
_entry.id   af91d9d12e5c53704f6e3274c77be5ff
#
_cell.length_a   1.000
_cell.length_b   1.000
_cell.length_c   1.000
_cell.angle_alpha   90.00
_cell.angle_beta   90.00
_cell.angle_gamma   90.00
#
_symmetry.space_group_name_H-M   'P 1'
#
loop_
_entity.id
_entity.type
_entity.pdbx_description
1 polymer ?
#
loop_
_entity_poly.entity_id
_entity_poly.type
_entity_poly.pdbx_seq_one_letter_code
_entity_poly.pdbx_strand_id
1 'polypeptide(L)'
;VAEREPEPVAVPAEAVVAEREPEPVAVPAEAVVAEREPEPVAVPAEAEPVAAGAAPVVAEPVTAVAEPEPVGHEPVAVTAEPVAVPVEVEAVVAEREPEPVAVPVEVEAVVAEREPEPVAVTAEAVADGGGAVGVLPVGPAVAAAVVRRRAPGVAGAYKAAGQVLRAKGRAGARAKVYLVLDRSGSMRPFYKDGSAQHLADHALALAAHLDGAATVHTVFFSTEVDGAADLTLDAHGPSWVEARHAELGRMGRTSYHAAVQAVVERYQKDGGEGPALVVFQVDGAPDNRQPARQALADAAVTAPGVHWQFVAFGDHDSKAFDFVRRLDAGNTGFFHAGPVPAALPSAALLKGVLDRF
;
A
#
# COMPACT_ATOMS: atom_id res chain seq x y z
N VAL A 1 82.10 6.23 -27.63
CA VAL A 1 81.04 6.81 -26.87
C VAL A 1 80.39 5.66 -26.12
N ALA A 2 80.78 5.52 -24.84
CA ALA A 2 80.34 4.45 -23.98
C ALA A 2 79.00 4.92 -23.31
N GLU A 3 77.97 4.16 -23.52
CA GLU A 3 76.70 4.28 -22.80
C GLU A 3 76.85 3.74 -21.38
N ARG A 4 76.66 4.58 -20.39
CA ARG A 4 76.60 4.19 -18.98
C ARG A 4 75.17 3.70 -18.70
N GLU A 5 75.06 2.44 -18.26
CA GLU A 5 73.88 1.90 -17.63
C GLU A 5 73.57 2.62 -16.30
N PRO A 6 72.34 2.94 -15.96
CA PRO A 6 72.00 3.49 -14.66
C PRO A 6 72.01 2.38 -13.59
N GLU A 7 72.65 2.67 -12.45
CA GLU A 7 72.65 1.82 -11.26
C GLU A 7 71.25 1.70 -10.62
N PRO A 8 70.90 0.55 -10.02
CA PRO A 8 69.64 0.35 -9.35
C PRO A 8 69.59 1.13 -8.04
N VAL A 9 68.55 1.96 -7.91
CA VAL A 9 68.24 2.71 -6.67
C VAL A 9 67.64 1.72 -5.66
N ALA A 10 68.29 1.57 -4.51
CA ALA A 10 67.79 0.79 -3.38
C ALA A 10 66.56 1.45 -2.76
N VAL A 11 65.44 0.73 -2.74
CA VAL A 11 64.23 1.12 -2.03
C VAL A 11 64.36 0.70 -0.57
N PRO A 12 64.16 1.56 0.43
CA PRO A 12 64.17 1.17 1.83
C PRO A 12 62.98 0.29 2.17
N ALA A 13 63.23 -0.78 2.90
CA ALA A 13 62.19 -1.68 3.42
C ALA A 13 61.27 -0.93 4.40
N GLU A 14 60.02 -0.84 4.07
CA GLU A 14 58.98 -0.35 5.01
C GLU A 14 58.77 -1.36 6.13
N ALA A 15 58.74 -0.80 7.34
CA ALA A 15 58.52 -1.54 8.57
C ALA A 15 57.09 -2.14 8.58
N VAL A 16 57.06 -3.48 8.75
CA VAL A 16 55.83 -4.23 9.04
C VAL A 16 55.33 -3.79 10.43
N VAL A 17 54.31 -2.99 10.46
CA VAL A 17 53.54 -2.71 11.69
C VAL A 17 52.68 -3.93 11.96
N ALA A 18 53.03 -4.69 12.98
CA ALA A 18 52.22 -5.79 13.50
C ALA A 18 50.92 -5.19 14.07
N GLU A 19 49.81 -5.49 13.41
CA GLU A 19 48.48 -5.26 13.99
C GLU A 19 48.34 -6.15 15.24
N ARG A 20 48.20 -5.46 16.39
CA ARG A 20 47.81 -6.13 17.63
C ARG A 20 46.32 -6.43 17.52
N GLU A 21 45.93 -7.67 17.59
CA GLU A 21 44.57 -8.11 17.88
C GLU A 21 44.06 -7.45 19.17
N PRO A 22 42.83 -6.87 19.19
CA PRO A 22 42.27 -6.39 20.42
C PRO A 22 41.94 -7.58 21.36
N GLU A 23 42.44 -7.52 22.57
CA GLU A 23 42.11 -8.46 23.65
C GLU A 23 40.59 -8.43 23.91
N PRO A 24 39.96 -9.58 24.23
CA PRO A 24 38.54 -9.63 24.58
C PRO A 24 38.32 -8.90 25.91
N VAL A 25 37.54 -7.82 25.87
CA VAL A 25 37.05 -7.12 27.05
C VAL A 25 36.08 -8.03 27.77
N ALA A 26 36.40 -8.45 28.97
CA ALA A 26 35.54 -9.20 29.85
C ALA A 26 34.34 -8.31 30.23
N VAL A 27 33.15 -8.69 29.76
CA VAL A 27 31.90 -8.13 30.21
C VAL A 27 31.58 -8.72 31.60
N PRO A 28 31.37 -7.92 32.65
CA PRO A 28 30.93 -8.46 33.92
C PRO A 28 29.52 -9.06 33.76
N ALA A 29 29.36 -10.28 34.23
CA ALA A 29 28.07 -10.94 34.35
C ALA A 29 27.22 -10.19 35.35
N GLU A 30 26.28 -9.36 34.86
CA GLU A 30 25.21 -8.83 35.70
C GLU A 30 24.13 -9.89 35.92
N ALA A 31 23.73 -9.93 37.16
CA ALA A 31 22.85 -10.89 37.77
C ALA A 31 21.57 -11.17 36.94
N VAL A 32 21.37 -12.44 36.66
CA VAL A 32 20.09 -12.99 36.25
C VAL A 32 19.12 -12.76 37.41
N VAL A 33 18.26 -11.76 37.29
CA VAL A 33 17.07 -11.64 38.13
C VAL A 33 16.10 -12.72 37.64
N ALA A 34 16.01 -13.79 38.42
CA ALA A 34 15.00 -14.82 38.20
C ALA A 34 13.63 -14.15 38.35
N GLU A 35 12.90 -14.02 37.23
CA GLU A 35 11.46 -13.75 37.29
C GLU A 35 10.80 -14.95 37.96
N ARG A 36 10.27 -14.65 39.16
CA ARG A 36 9.39 -15.59 39.86
C ARG A 36 8.12 -15.72 39.01
N GLU A 37 7.83 -16.91 38.57
CA GLU A 37 6.51 -17.30 38.13
C GLU A 37 5.50 -17.00 39.22
N PRO A 38 4.33 -16.41 38.90
CA PRO A 38 3.27 -16.27 39.90
C PRO A 38 2.74 -17.66 40.27
N GLU A 39 2.85 -17.98 41.56
CA GLU A 39 2.25 -19.19 42.10
C GLU A 39 0.73 -19.19 41.87
N PRO A 40 0.13 -20.35 41.55
CA PRO A 40 -1.32 -20.46 41.39
C PRO A 40 -1.99 -20.23 42.74
N VAL A 41 -2.85 -19.22 42.80
CA VAL A 41 -3.72 -18.96 43.93
C VAL A 41 -4.68 -20.14 44.10
N ALA A 42 -4.50 -20.91 45.14
CA ALA A 42 -5.42 -21.99 45.53
C ALA A 42 -6.77 -21.39 45.91
N VAL A 43 -7.80 -21.70 45.17
CA VAL A 43 -9.20 -21.50 45.56
C VAL A 43 -9.56 -22.57 46.56
N PRO A 44 -10.04 -22.24 47.79
CA PRO A 44 -10.48 -23.25 48.73
C PRO A 44 -11.78 -23.88 48.25
N ALA A 45 -11.72 -25.19 47.95
CA ALA A 45 -12.89 -26.04 47.83
C ALA A 45 -13.30 -26.52 49.22
N GLU A 46 -14.35 -25.97 49.78
CA GLU A 46 -15.11 -26.60 50.86
C GLU A 46 -16.59 -26.26 50.65
N ALA A 47 -17.35 -27.25 50.23
CA ALA A 47 -18.74 -27.46 50.63
C ALA A 47 -19.03 -28.97 50.56
N GLU A 48 -19.10 -29.55 51.75
CA GLU A 48 -19.48 -30.96 51.94
C GLU A 48 -20.90 -31.24 51.43
N PRO A 49 -21.21 -32.43 50.92
CA PRO A 49 -22.57 -32.82 50.57
C PRO A 49 -23.29 -33.31 51.87
N VAL A 50 -24.30 -32.57 52.30
CA VAL A 50 -25.23 -33.04 53.31
C VAL A 50 -26.20 -34.03 52.62
N ALA A 51 -26.09 -35.30 53.01
CA ALA A 51 -27.06 -36.35 52.71
C ALA A 51 -28.28 -36.18 53.57
N ALA A 52 -29.45 -35.92 53.01
CA ALA A 52 -30.73 -36.10 53.66
C ALA A 52 -31.68 -36.84 52.73
N GLY A 53 -31.98 -38.04 53.07
CA GLY A 53 -32.97 -38.86 52.42
C GLY A 53 -34.39 -38.34 52.62
N ALA A 54 -35.20 -38.39 51.60
CA ALA A 54 -36.67 -38.42 51.75
C ALA A 54 -37.27 -39.18 50.57
N ALA A 55 -38.21 -40.04 50.93
CA ALA A 55 -38.93 -40.99 50.13
C ALA A 55 -39.83 -40.36 49.03
N PRO A 56 -40.27 -41.10 48.06
CA PRO A 56 -41.10 -40.63 46.94
C PRO A 56 -42.54 -40.39 47.42
N VAL A 57 -43.07 -39.20 47.21
CA VAL A 57 -44.49 -38.90 47.36
C VAL A 57 -45.08 -38.97 45.94
N VAL A 58 -45.99 -39.92 45.79
CA VAL A 58 -46.90 -40.05 44.65
C VAL A 58 -47.85 -38.86 44.64
N ALA A 59 -47.85 -38.05 43.64
CA ALA A 59 -48.88 -37.03 43.42
C ALA A 59 -49.69 -37.40 42.17
N GLU A 60 -50.99 -37.57 42.39
CA GLU A 60 -52.01 -37.83 41.36
C GLU A 60 -52.22 -36.59 40.44
N PRO A 61 -52.76 -36.80 39.24
CA PRO A 61 -53.00 -35.74 38.29
C PRO A 61 -54.25 -34.93 38.69
N VAL A 62 -54.10 -33.63 38.91
CA VAL A 62 -55.22 -32.71 38.99
C VAL A 62 -55.56 -32.20 37.61
N THR A 63 -56.79 -32.48 37.23
CA THR A 63 -57.52 -32.10 36.02
C THR A 63 -57.57 -30.58 35.80
N ALA A 64 -57.54 -30.25 34.54
CA ALA A 64 -57.82 -29.01 33.87
C ALA A 64 -58.84 -28.05 34.50
N VAL A 65 -58.53 -26.75 34.53
CA VAL A 65 -59.57 -25.68 34.44
C VAL A 65 -59.00 -24.46 33.73
N ALA A 66 -59.72 -24.08 32.64
CA ALA A 66 -59.98 -22.78 32.06
C ALA A 66 -58.82 -22.05 31.37
N GLU A 67 -58.92 -22.02 30.06
CA GLU A 67 -58.46 -20.93 29.18
C GLU A 67 -59.01 -19.58 29.64
N PRO A 68 -58.26 -18.50 29.66
CA PRO A 68 -58.83 -17.15 29.63
C PRO A 68 -59.11 -16.78 28.17
N GLU A 69 -60.37 -16.38 27.97
CA GLU A 69 -60.83 -15.84 26.68
C GLU A 69 -60.03 -14.59 26.25
N PRO A 70 -59.85 -14.36 24.94
CA PRO A 70 -59.21 -13.17 24.42
C PRO A 70 -60.17 -11.98 24.56
N VAL A 71 -59.80 -11.01 25.38
CA VAL A 71 -60.45 -9.72 25.44
C VAL A 71 -60.14 -8.98 24.13
N GLY A 72 -61.13 -8.84 23.28
CA GLY A 72 -61.09 -8.04 22.08
C GLY A 72 -60.88 -6.58 22.41
N HIS A 73 -59.72 -6.07 22.02
CA HIS A 73 -59.54 -4.60 21.86
C HIS A 73 -59.81 -4.28 20.40
N GLU A 74 -60.95 -3.63 20.17
CA GLU A 74 -61.26 -3.00 18.89
C GLU A 74 -60.20 -1.91 18.60
N PRO A 75 -59.68 -1.84 17.36
CA PRO A 75 -58.83 -0.74 16.97
C PRO A 75 -59.70 0.53 16.80
N VAL A 76 -59.47 1.50 17.65
CA VAL A 76 -60.01 2.85 17.45
C VAL A 76 -59.25 3.45 16.25
N ALA A 77 -59.97 3.61 15.14
CA ALA A 77 -59.47 4.30 13.98
C ALA A 77 -59.41 5.81 14.31
N VAL A 78 -58.22 6.30 14.55
CA VAL A 78 -57.97 7.75 14.55
C VAL A 78 -57.76 8.17 13.11
N THR A 79 -58.82 8.66 12.48
CA THR A 79 -58.74 9.40 11.23
C THR A 79 -58.08 10.75 11.50
N ALA A 80 -56.78 10.85 11.18
CA ALA A 80 -56.14 12.16 11.07
C ALA A 80 -56.40 12.69 9.65
N GLU A 81 -57.27 13.68 9.55
CA GLU A 81 -57.42 14.45 8.33
C GLU A 81 -56.15 15.27 8.08
N PRO A 82 -55.59 15.28 6.86
CA PRO A 82 -54.51 16.18 6.53
C PRO A 82 -55.03 17.61 6.40
N VAL A 83 -54.61 18.49 7.30
CA VAL A 83 -54.77 19.91 7.15
C VAL A 83 -53.81 20.38 6.06
N ALA A 84 -54.33 20.65 4.89
CA ALA A 84 -53.61 21.31 3.82
C ALA A 84 -53.44 22.79 4.16
N VAL A 85 -52.21 23.20 4.43
CA VAL A 85 -51.81 24.61 4.46
C VAL A 85 -51.37 24.97 3.04
N PRO A 86 -51.99 25.89 2.35
CA PRO A 86 -51.53 26.37 1.06
C PRO A 86 -50.31 27.27 1.28
N VAL A 87 -49.15 26.81 0.89
CA VAL A 87 -47.97 27.66 0.68
C VAL A 87 -48.02 28.12 -0.77
N GLU A 88 -48.44 29.36 -0.97
CA GLU A 88 -48.24 30.03 -2.25
C GLU A 88 -46.75 30.28 -2.44
N VAL A 89 -46.15 29.52 -3.35
CA VAL A 89 -44.82 29.82 -3.88
C VAL A 89 -45.06 30.53 -5.21
N GLU A 90 -44.89 31.84 -5.23
CA GLU A 90 -44.80 32.59 -6.47
C GLU A 90 -43.64 32.05 -7.32
N ALA A 91 -43.97 31.44 -8.43
CA ALA A 91 -43.02 31.03 -9.46
C ALA A 91 -42.56 32.29 -10.22
N VAL A 92 -41.35 32.76 -9.89
CA VAL A 92 -40.64 33.67 -10.80
C VAL A 92 -39.96 32.81 -11.86
N VAL A 93 -40.65 32.63 -12.95
CA VAL A 93 -40.08 32.11 -14.20
C VAL A 93 -39.22 33.21 -14.81
N ALA A 94 -37.94 33.05 -14.80
CA ALA A 94 -37.01 33.76 -15.68
C ALA A 94 -36.29 32.72 -16.54
N GLU A 95 -36.98 32.25 -17.57
CA GLU A 95 -36.36 31.65 -18.74
C GLU A 95 -35.51 32.72 -19.44
N ARG A 96 -34.23 32.54 -19.40
CA ARG A 96 -33.29 33.08 -20.41
C ARG A 96 -32.42 31.91 -20.86
N GLU A 97 -32.79 31.34 -21.98
CA GLU A 97 -31.88 30.58 -22.81
C GLU A 97 -30.71 31.48 -23.22
N PRO A 98 -29.45 31.09 -23.02
CA PRO A 98 -28.36 31.77 -23.71
C PRO A 98 -28.36 31.34 -25.18
N GLU A 99 -28.57 32.27 -26.07
CA GLU A 99 -28.36 32.07 -27.51
C GLU A 99 -26.92 31.66 -27.77
N PRO A 100 -26.65 30.73 -28.68
CA PRO A 100 -25.29 30.35 -29.08
C PRO A 100 -24.66 31.51 -29.85
N VAL A 101 -23.72 32.20 -29.25
CA VAL A 101 -22.85 33.13 -29.95
C VAL A 101 -21.90 32.29 -30.81
N ALA A 102 -22.15 32.30 -32.10
CA ALA A 102 -21.20 31.74 -33.09
C ALA A 102 -19.99 32.67 -33.15
N VAL A 103 -18.87 32.20 -32.60
CA VAL A 103 -17.56 32.80 -32.83
C VAL A 103 -17.00 32.09 -34.06
N PRO A 104 -16.66 32.81 -35.15
CA PRO A 104 -15.97 32.19 -36.28
C PRO A 104 -14.55 31.82 -35.84
N VAL A 105 -14.27 30.52 -35.69
CA VAL A 105 -12.93 30.01 -35.59
C VAL A 105 -12.35 29.93 -36.99
N GLU A 106 -11.48 30.88 -37.30
CA GLU A 106 -10.57 30.73 -38.44
C GLU A 106 -9.67 29.53 -38.19
N VAL A 107 -9.87 28.49 -38.94
CA VAL A 107 -8.99 27.32 -38.97
C VAL A 107 -7.78 27.68 -39.81
N GLU A 108 -6.74 28.21 -39.19
CA GLU A 108 -5.42 28.20 -39.81
C GLU A 108 -4.94 26.73 -39.91
N ALA A 109 -4.63 26.33 -41.12
CA ALA A 109 -4.11 25.02 -41.41
C ALA A 109 -2.76 24.82 -40.72
N VAL A 110 -2.78 24.07 -39.59
CA VAL A 110 -1.55 23.57 -38.99
C VAL A 110 -1.01 22.47 -39.91
N VAL A 111 0.12 22.77 -40.47
CA VAL A 111 1.01 21.90 -41.22
C VAL A 111 1.16 20.57 -40.46
N ALA A 112 0.85 19.49 -41.15
CA ALA A 112 1.09 18.14 -40.67
C ALA A 112 2.60 17.95 -40.47
N GLU A 113 3.03 17.97 -39.17
CA GLU A 113 4.33 17.45 -38.82
C GLU A 113 4.36 15.95 -39.07
N ARG A 114 5.13 15.59 -40.07
CA ARG A 114 5.50 14.20 -40.34
C ARG A 114 6.13 13.62 -39.07
N GLU A 115 5.54 12.54 -38.58
CA GLU A 115 6.22 11.66 -37.66
C GLU A 115 7.56 11.23 -38.24
N PRO A 116 8.67 11.33 -37.52
CA PRO A 116 9.92 10.77 -37.99
C PRO A 116 9.79 9.24 -38.01
N GLU A 117 10.02 8.67 -39.18
CA GLU A 117 10.10 7.22 -39.34
C GLU A 117 11.18 6.65 -38.43
N PRO A 118 10.99 5.45 -37.83
CA PRO A 118 11.99 4.82 -37.02
C PRO A 118 13.21 4.46 -37.87
N VAL A 119 14.30 5.18 -37.68
CA VAL A 119 15.60 4.82 -38.23
C VAL A 119 16.04 3.53 -37.52
N ALA A 120 16.07 2.44 -38.23
CA ALA A 120 16.66 1.20 -37.81
C ALA A 120 18.17 1.40 -37.67
N VAL A 121 18.65 1.60 -36.44
CA VAL A 121 20.08 1.57 -36.15
C VAL A 121 20.46 0.10 -35.98
N THR A 122 21.05 -0.47 -37.02
CA THR A 122 21.75 -1.74 -36.93
C THR A 122 22.98 -1.54 -36.06
N ALA A 123 22.97 -2.14 -34.87
CA ALA A 123 24.13 -2.20 -33.98
C ALA A 123 25.12 -3.22 -34.55
N GLU A 124 26.15 -2.75 -35.24
CA GLU A 124 27.35 -3.56 -35.45
C GLU A 124 28.10 -3.69 -34.11
N ALA A 125 28.29 -4.93 -33.70
CA ALA A 125 29.05 -5.27 -32.49
C ALA A 125 30.53 -4.98 -32.75
N VAL A 126 31.06 -3.95 -32.12
CA VAL A 126 32.52 -3.77 -31.95
C VAL A 126 32.85 -4.28 -30.55
N ALA A 127 33.45 -5.46 -30.52
CA ALA A 127 34.09 -6.00 -29.32
C ALA A 127 35.42 -5.28 -29.11
N ASP A 128 35.51 -4.41 -28.10
CA ASP A 128 36.77 -4.04 -27.50
C ASP A 128 36.63 -3.90 -25.99
N GLY A 129 37.55 -4.50 -25.26
CA GLY A 129 37.53 -4.65 -23.83
C GLY A 129 37.84 -3.35 -23.10
N GLY A 130 36.88 -2.92 -22.26
CA GLY A 130 37.05 -1.81 -21.34
C GLY A 130 35.87 -1.77 -20.41
N GLY A 131 36.12 -1.70 -19.09
CA GLY A 131 35.23 -1.83 -17.96
C GLY A 131 33.80 -1.36 -18.17
N ALA A 132 32.85 -2.21 -17.90
CA ALA A 132 31.43 -1.94 -18.01
C ALA A 132 31.00 -0.83 -17.05
N VAL A 133 31.05 0.41 -17.52
CA VAL A 133 30.19 1.46 -16.99
C VAL A 133 28.79 1.09 -17.48
N GLY A 134 27.95 0.54 -16.58
CA GLY A 134 26.62 0.12 -16.91
C GLY A 134 25.83 1.29 -17.51
N VAL A 135 25.65 1.29 -18.82
CA VAL A 135 24.75 2.24 -19.52
C VAL A 135 23.33 1.91 -19.00
N LEU A 136 22.80 2.79 -18.16
CA LEU A 136 21.41 2.67 -17.71
C LEU A 136 20.49 2.60 -18.93
N PRO A 137 19.54 1.67 -18.97
CA PRO A 137 18.62 1.55 -20.09
C PRO A 137 17.85 2.86 -20.29
N VAL A 138 17.94 3.46 -21.50
CA VAL A 138 17.47 4.82 -21.83
C VAL A 138 15.94 4.91 -21.98
N GLY A 139 15.15 4.05 -21.36
CA GLY A 139 13.69 4.09 -21.54
C GLY A 139 12.90 3.28 -20.53
N PRO A 140 11.57 3.29 -20.66
CA PRO A 140 10.69 2.48 -19.82
C PRO A 140 10.99 0.99 -20.01
N ALA A 141 10.74 0.20 -18.98
CA ALA A 141 10.96 -1.25 -19.02
C ALA A 141 10.00 -1.96 -19.99
N VAL A 142 8.77 -1.46 -20.11
CA VAL A 142 7.76 -1.93 -21.05
C VAL A 142 7.31 -0.79 -21.94
N ALA A 143 7.27 -1.03 -23.25
CA ALA A 143 6.89 -0.01 -24.23
C ALA A 143 5.40 0.39 -24.11
N ALA A 144 5.09 1.66 -24.36
CA ALA A 144 3.73 2.21 -24.30
C ALA A 144 2.72 1.46 -25.19
N ALA A 145 3.15 0.95 -26.35
CA ALA A 145 2.29 0.17 -27.25
C ALA A 145 1.84 -1.16 -26.60
N VAL A 146 2.71 -1.79 -25.82
CA VAL A 146 2.39 -3.02 -25.07
C VAL A 146 1.37 -2.73 -23.98
N VAL A 147 1.58 -1.65 -23.20
CA VAL A 147 0.65 -1.24 -22.13
C VAL A 147 -0.73 -0.93 -22.72
N ARG A 148 -0.80 -0.14 -23.81
CA ARG A 148 -2.08 0.18 -24.46
C ARG A 148 -2.83 -1.06 -24.97
N ARG A 149 -2.11 -2.08 -25.42
CA ARG A 149 -2.72 -3.31 -25.91
C ARG A 149 -3.19 -4.24 -24.80
N ARG A 150 -2.39 -4.42 -23.73
CA ARG A 150 -2.65 -5.39 -22.67
C ARG A 150 -3.50 -4.82 -21.52
N ALA A 151 -3.28 -3.54 -21.15
CA ALA A 151 -3.97 -2.84 -20.09
C ALA A 151 -4.35 -1.41 -20.51
N PRO A 152 -5.31 -1.23 -21.44
CA PRO A 152 -5.67 0.10 -21.96
C PRO A 152 -6.10 1.09 -20.88
N GLY A 153 -6.74 0.61 -19.81
CA GLY A 153 -7.13 1.44 -18.64
C GLY A 153 -5.97 2.10 -17.93
N VAL A 154 -4.77 1.51 -18.01
CA VAL A 154 -3.55 2.03 -17.34
C VAL A 154 -2.80 3.04 -18.23
N ALA A 155 -3.15 3.16 -19.53
CA ALA A 155 -2.37 3.95 -20.49
C ALA A 155 -2.22 5.43 -20.10
N GLY A 156 -3.24 6.03 -19.49
CA GLY A 156 -3.19 7.41 -18.98
C GLY A 156 -2.21 7.56 -17.82
N ALA A 157 -2.30 6.67 -16.83
CA ALA A 157 -1.39 6.62 -15.68
C ALA A 157 0.05 6.34 -16.13
N TYR A 158 0.26 5.45 -17.11
CA TYR A 158 1.56 5.16 -17.70
C TYR A 158 2.21 6.40 -18.33
N LYS A 159 1.44 7.16 -19.13
CA LYS A 159 1.93 8.42 -19.71
C LYS A 159 2.36 9.40 -18.62
N ALA A 160 1.54 9.57 -17.58
CA ALA A 160 1.83 10.44 -16.45
C ALA A 160 3.06 9.98 -15.66
N ALA A 161 3.20 8.66 -15.41
CA ALA A 161 4.37 8.07 -14.75
C ALA A 161 5.67 8.37 -15.49
N GLY A 162 5.67 8.21 -16.80
CA GLY A 162 6.83 8.55 -17.63
C GLY A 162 7.20 10.04 -17.58
N GLN A 163 6.22 10.93 -17.50
CA GLN A 163 6.48 12.36 -17.34
C GLN A 163 7.09 12.69 -15.99
N VAL A 164 6.54 12.12 -14.90
CA VAL A 164 7.03 12.36 -13.54
C VAL A 164 8.43 11.76 -13.35
N LEU A 165 8.67 10.55 -13.83
CA LEU A 165 10.00 9.91 -13.77
C LEU A 165 11.06 10.72 -14.52
N ARG A 166 10.73 11.27 -15.69
CA ARG A 166 11.64 12.17 -16.43
C ARG A 166 11.91 13.45 -15.66
N ALA A 167 10.87 14.09 -15.12
CA ALA A 167 11.01 15.33 -14.35
C ALA A 167 11.86 15.14 -13.09
N LYS A 168 11.86 13.93 -12.50
CA LYS A 168 12.71 13.57 -11.36
C LYS A 168 14.11 13.05 -11.75
N GLY A 169 14.46 13.02 -13.04
CA GLY A 169 15.75 12.48 -13.51
C GLY A 169 15.85 10.94 -13.36
N ARG A 170 14.72 10.25 -13.23
CA ARG A 170 14.63 8.80 -13.04
C ARG A 170 14.21 8.03 -14.30
N ALA A 171 14.28 8.67 -15.47
CA ALA A 171 14.02 7.98 -16.74
C ALA A 171 14.99 6.81 -16.90
N GLY A 172 14.47 5.62 -17.19
CA GLY A 172 15.28 4.41 -17.33
C GLY A 172 15.67 3.73 -16.00
N ALA A 173 15.28 4.25 -14.85
CA ALA A 173 15.48 3.57 -13.57
C ALA A 173 14.81 2.19 -13.57
N ARG A 174 15.35 1.26 -12.79
CA ARG A 174 14.80 -0.09 -12.59
C ARG A 174 14.55 -0.34 -11.12
N ALA A 175 13.37 -0.86 -10.80
CA ALA A 175 12.98 -1.22 -9.44
C ALA A 175 11.81 -2.21 -9.48
N LYS A 176 11.69 -3.08 -8.49
CA LYS A 176 10.46 -3.82 -8.21
C LYS A 176 9.41 -2.89 -7.60
N VAL A 177 8.14 -3.15 -7.87
CA VAL A 177 7.03 -2.39 -7.28
C VAL A 177 6.14 -3.34 -6.50
N TYR A 178 5.91 -2.99 -5.24
CA TYR A 178 4.99 -3.68 -4.34
C TYR A 178 3.86 -2.72 -3.95
N LEU A 179 2.67 -3.25 -3.80
CA LEU A 179 1.50 -2.50 -3.33
C LEU A 179 0.99 -3.14 -2.04
N VAL A 180 0.75 -2.34 -1.03
CA VAL A 180 0.13 -2.78 0.21
C VAL A 180 -1.18 -2.02 0.38
N LEU A 181 -2.27 -2.74 0.51
CA LEU A 181 -3.62 -2.20 0.66
C LEU A 181 -4.18 -2.57 2.03
N ASP A 182 -4.49 -1.56 2.80
CA ASP A 182 -5.19 -1.69 4.07
C ASP A 182 -6.62 -2.21 3.84
N ARG A 183 -7.03 -3.22 4.60
CA ARG A 183 -8.38 -3.76 4.65
C ARG A 183 -8.99 -3.62 6.04
N SER A 184 -8.60 -2.61 6.80
CA SER A 184 -9.31 -2.24 8.03
C SER A 184 -10.76 -1.80 7.73
N GLY A 185 -11.62 -1.88 8.73
CA GLY A 185 -13.04 -1.60 8.56
C GLY A 185 -13.36 -0.20 8.03
N SER A 186 -12.50 0.78 8.29
CA SER A 186 -12.58 2.17 7.82
C SER A 186 -12.34 2.32 6.32
N MET A 187 -11.64 1.37 5.71
CA MET A 187 -11.31 1.39 4.27
C MET A 187 -12.50 1.10 3.34
N ARG A 188 -13.65 0.65 3.84
CA ARG A 188 -14.82 0.33 3.01
C ARG A 188 -15.22 1.39 1.98
N PRO A 189 -15.26 2.68 2.32
CA PRO A 189 -15.58 3.72 1.34
C PRO A 189 -14.59 3.75 0.19
N PHE A 190 -13.28 3.61 0.47
CA PHE A 190 -12.19 3.71 -0.51
C PHE A 190 -12.07 2.50 -1.44
N TYR A 191 -12.59 1.33 -1.03
CA TYR A 191 -12.80 0.21 -1.95
C TYR A 191 -14.01 0.45 -2.84
N LYS A 192 -15.10 0.98 -2.28
CA LYS A 192 -16.36 1.20 -2.98
C LYS A 192 -16.29 2.34 -4.02
N ASP A 193 -15.55 3.42 -3.72
CA ASP A 193 -15.43 4.59 -4.60
C ASP A 193 -14.34 4.43 -5.67
N GLY A 194 -13.62 3.30 -5.66
CA GLY A 194 -12.54 3.00 -6.60
C GLY A 194 -11.18 3.62 -6.26
N SER A 195 -11.02 4.27 -5.10
CA SER A 195 -9.73 4.87 -4.69
C SER A 195 -8.60 3.85 -4.58
N ALA A 196 -8.89 2.66 -4.05
CA ALA A 196 -7.91 1.57 -3.98
C ALA A 196 -7.52 1.05 -5.39
N GLN A 197 -8.49 0.93 -6.32
CA GLN A 197 -8.23 0.56 -7.71
C GLN A 197 -7.40 1.64 -8.43
N HIS A 198 -7.73 2.91 -8.22
CA HIS A 198 -6.99 4.03 -8.81
C HIS A 198 -5.51 3.99 -8.39
N LEU A 199 -5.20 3.71 -7.12
CA LEU A 199 -3.82 3.55 -6.66
C LEU A 199 -3.14 2.34 -7.30
N ALA A 200 -3.84 1.21 -7.42
CA ALA A 200 -3.33 -0.01 -8.05
C ALA A 200 -2.98 0.20 -9.54
N ASP A 201 -3.83 0.93 -10.28
CA ASP A 201 -3.57 1.29 -11.68
C ASP A 201 -2.28 2.12 -11.82
N HIS A 202 -2.04 3.04 -10.88
CA HIS A 202 -0.83 3.86 -10.87
C HIS A 202 0.42 3.09 -10.44
N ALA A 203 0.29 2.14 -9.50
CA ALA A 203 1.36 1.23 -9.14
C ALA A 203 1.76 0.34 -10.34
N LEU A 204 0.77 -0.19 -11.09
CA LEU A 204 1.03 -0.97 -12.31
C LEU A 204 1.67 -0.11 -13.41
N ALA A 205 1.24 1.13 -13.54
CA ALA A 205 1.86 2.08 -14.46
C ALA A 205 3.34 2.33 -14.13
N LEU A 206 3.68 2.48 -12.83
CA LEU A 206 5.07 2.58 -12.37
C LEU A 206 5.85 1.30 -12.63
N ALA A 207 5.27 0.13 -12.33
CA ALA A 207 5.90 -1.15 -12.60
C ALA A 207 6.23 -1.31 -14.08
N ALA A 208 5.36 -0.89 -15.00
CA ALA A 208 5.62 -0.93 -16.43
C ALA A 208 6.78 -0.02 -16.88
N HIS A 209 7.12 1.02 -16.12
CA HIS A 209 8.31 1.83 -16.36
C HIS A 209 9.56 1.25 -15.71
N LEU A 210 9.44 0.64 -14.54
CA LEU A 210 10.56 0.28 -13.66
C LEU A 210 10.95 -1.20 -13.75
N ASP A 211 10.02 -2.09 -14.12
CA ASP A 211 10.23 -3.55 -14.16
C ASP A 211 9.78 -4.15 -15.49
N GLY A 212 10.65 -4.95 -16.11
CA GLY A 212 10.36 -5.60 -17.41
C GLY A 212 9.20 -6.60 -17.36
N ALA A 213 8.94 -7.20 -16.21
CA ALA A 213 7.77 -8.06 -15.99
C ALA A 213 6.48 -7.25 -15.84
N ALA A 214 6.57 -5.96 -15.47
CA ALA A 214 5.45 -5.09 -15.13
C ALA A 214 4.47 -5.78 -14.17
N THR A 215 5.03 -6.34 -13.09
CA THR A 215 4.28 -7.06 -12.07
C THR A 215 4.30 -6.25 -10.77
N VAL A 216 3.13 -6.09 -10.16
CA VAL A 216 2.96 -5.50 -8.83
C VAL A 216 2.47 -6.58 -7.88
N HIS A 217 3.34 -7.03 -6.98
CA HIS A 217 2.88 -7.90 -5.90
C HIS A 217 2.05 -7.08 -4.92
N THR A 218 0.77 -7.41 -4.82
CA THR A 218 -0.19 -6.69 -3.98
C THR A 218 -0.50 -7.51 -2.75
N VAL A 219 -0.28 -6.91 -1.58
CA VAL A 219 -0.58 -7.49 -0.26
C VAL A 219 -1.83 -6.79 0.29
N PHE A 220 -2.83 -7.55 0.64
CA PHE A 220 -4.02 -7.09 1.35
C PHE A 220 -3.87 -7.47 2.81
N PHE A 221 -3.97 -6.49 3.71
CA PHE A 221 -3.78 -6.73 5.14
C PHE A 221 -4.84 -6.06 5.99
N SER A 222 -5.10 -6.65 7.15
CA SER A 222 -5.90 -6.06 8.21
C SER A 222 -5.28 -6.39 9.57
N THR A 223 -5.87 -7.26 10.38
CA THR A 223 -5.26 -7.81 11.61
C THR A 223 -4.02 -8.66 11.31
N GLU A 224 -4.03 -9.30 10.15
CA GLU A 224 -2.96 -10.11 9.57
C GLU A 224 -2.90 -9.86 8.06
N VAL A 225 -2.12 -10.64 7.33
CA VAL A 225 -2.18 -10.64 5.87
C VAL A 225 -3.39 -11.44 5.46
N ASP A 226 -4.40 -10.76 4.91
CA ASP A 226 -5.65 -11.39 4.46
C ASP A 226 -5.45 -12.16 3.16
N GLY A 227 -4.51 -11.73 2.33
CA GLY A 227 -4.14 -12.36 1.08
C GLY A 227 -3.16 -11.55 0.26
N ALA A 228 -2.64 -12.17 -0.80
CA ALA A 228 -1.77 -11.50 -1.76
C ALA A 228 -2.06 -11.96 -3.19
N ALA A 229 -1.86 -11.08 -4.16
CA ALA A 229 -2.03 -11.38 -5.57
C ALA A 229 -1.10 -10.53 -6.44
N ASP A 230 -0.67 -11.07 -7.56
CA ASP A 230 0.15 -10.34 -8.52
C ASP A 230 -0.75 -9.62 -9.53
N LEU A 231 -0.69 -8.28 -9.56
CA LEU A 231 -1.31 -7.45 -10.58
C LEU A 231 -0.34 -7.29 -11.75
N THR A 232 -0.74 -7.77 -12.92
CA THR A 232 0.03 -7.70 -14.16
C THR A 232 -0.75 -6.98 -15.24
N LEU A 233 -0.10 -6.62 -16.35
CA LEU A 233 -0.79 -6.01 -17.48
C LEU A 233 -1.89 -6.89 -18.06
N ASP A 234 -1.73 -8.22 -18.05
CA ASP A 234 -2.74 -9.15 -18.59
C ASP A 234 -3.88 -9.44 -17.59
N ALA A 235 -3.57 -9.40 -16.30
CA ALA A 235 -4.56 -9.62 -15.25
C ALA A 235 -5.34 -8.34 -14.91
N HIS A 236 -4.88 -7.17 -15.38
CA HIS A 236 -5.51 -5.90 -15.09
C HIS A 236 -6.94 -5.81 -15.61
N GLY A 237 -7.84 -5.30 -14.77
CA GLY A 237 -9.22 -4.95 -15.09
C GLY A 237 -9.70 -3.80 -14.21
N PRO A 238 -10.77 -3.09 -14.60
CA PRO A 238 -11.27 -1.92 -13.88
C PRO A 238 -11.76 -2.23 -12.45
N SER A 239 -12.03 -3.48 -12.15
CA SER A 239 -12.49 -3.97 -10.84
C SER A 239 -11.55 -5.03 -10.26
N TRP A 240 -10.26 -5.00 -10.63
CA TRP A 240 -9.31 -6.02 -10.16
C TRP A 240 -9.17 -6.03 -8.64
N VAL A 241 -9.06 -4.83 -8.02
CA VAL A 241 -8.95 -4.71 -6.56
C VAL A 241 -10.22 -5.15 -5.87
N GLU A 242 -11.39 -4.76 -6.40
CA GLU A 242 -12.69 -5.15 -5.84
C GLU A 242 -12.89 -6.67 -5.90
N ALA A 243 -12.56 -7.31 -7.04
CA ALA A 243 -12.64 -8.76 -7.20
C ALA A 243 -11.76 -9.48 -6.17
N ARG A 244 -10.50 -9.04 -5.98
CA ARG A 244 -9.62 -9.62 -4.96
C ARG A 244 -10.15 -9.35 -3.54
N HIS A 245 -10.60 -8.12 -3.26
CA HIS A 245 -11.19 -7.77 -1.97
C HIS A 245 -12.41 -8.65 -1.62
N ALA A 246 -13.26 -8.97 -2.59
CA ALA A 246 -14.44 -9.79 -2.39
C ALA A 246 -14.13 -11.27 -2.09
N GLU A 247 -12.98 -11.79 -2.56
CA GLU A 247 -12.50 -13.15 -2.28
C GLU A 247 -11.98 -13.31 -0.85
N LEU A 248 -11.61 -12.22 -0.20
CA LEU A 248 -11.03 -12.21 1.14
C LEU A 248 -12.12 -12.14 2.20
N GLY A 249 -11.82 -12.67 3.38
CA GLY A 249 -12.75 -12.73 4.50
C GLY A 249 -13.14 -11.37 5.09
N ARG A 250 -13.50 -11.36 6.36
CA ARG A 250 -13.93 -10.15 7.08
C ARG A 250 -12.78 -9.15 7.14
N MET A 251 -13.11 -7.87 6.98
CA MET A 251 -12.20 -6.76 7.26
C MET A 251 -11.84 -6.72 8.75
N GLY A 252 -10.60 -6.40 9.06
CA GLY A 252 -10.07 -6.44 10.42
C GLY A 252 -9.60 -5.08 10.93
N ARG A 253 -8.49 -5.12 11.67
CA ARG A 253 -7.77 -3.98 12.23
C ARG A 253 -6.64 -3.56 11.28
N THR A 254 -5.58 -2.87 11.84
CA THR A 254 -4.55 -2.24 11.02
C THR A 254 -3.15 -2.63 11.53
N SER A 255 -2.72 -3.85 11.21
CA SER A 255 -1.44 -4.42 11.67
C SER A 255 -0.32 -4.21 10.66
N TYR A 256 0.29 -3.02 10.63
CA TYR A 256 1.37 -2.69 9.67
C TYR A 256 2.51 -3.70 9.67
N HIS A 257 2.91 -4.19 10.84
CA HIS A 257 4.03 -5.13 10.96
C HIS A 257 3.84 -6.40 10.14
N ALA A 258 2.61 -6.93 10.07
CA ALA A 258 2.29 -8.10 9.28
C ALA A 258 2.51 -7.84 7.77
N ALA A 259 2.04 -6.69 7.29
CA ALA A 259 2.22 -6.28 5.90
C ALA A 259 3.70 -6.00 5.56
N VAL A 260 4.45 -5.34 6.46
CA VAL A 260 5.89 -5.09 6.27
C VAL A 260 6.66 -6.40 6.16
N GLN A 261 6.40 -7.37 7.04
CA GLN A 261 7.04 -8.68 7.02
C GLN A 261 6.74 -9.43 5.71
N ALA A 262 5.48 -9.45 5.27
CA ALA A 262 5.07 -10.10 4.03
C ALA A 262 5.78 -9.51 2.80
N VAL A 263 5.93 -8.19 2.75
CA VAL A 263 6.65 -7.53 1.65
C VAL A 263 8.14 -7.87 1.68
N VAL A 264 8.79 -7.85 2.86
CA VAL A 264 10.21 -8.21 3.00
C VAL A 264 10.44 -9.66 2.57
N GLU A 265 9.59 -10.59 3.02
CA GLU A 265 9.66 -11.99 2.59
C GLU A 265 9.51 -12.15 1.08
N ARG A 266 8.57 -11.40 0.48
CA ARG A 266 8.39 -11.43 -0.97
C ARG A 266 9.59 -10.84 -1.70
N TYR A 267 10.11 -9.69 -1.24
CA TYR A 267 11.30 -9.07 -1.82
C TYR A 267 12.50 -10.03 -1.81
N GLN A 268 12.71 -10.75 -0.71
CA GLN A 268 13.75 -11.77 -0.61
C GLN A 268 13.53 -12.93 -1.58
N LYS A 269 12.29 -13.41 -1.74
CA LYS A 269 11.93 -14.44 -2.73
C LYS A 269 12.15 -13.97 -4.17
N ASP A 270 11.97 -12.68 -4.43
CA ASP A 270 12.19 -12.05 -5.74
C ASP A 270 13.69 -11.78 -6.03
N GLY A 271 14.58 -12.25 -5.19
CA GLY A 271 16.04 -12.15 -5.28
C GLY A 271 16.69 -11.31 -4.19
N GLY A 272 15.93 -10.50 -3.45
CA GLY A 272 16.43 -9.71 -2.31
C GLY A 272 17.44 -8.62 -2.67
N GLU A 273 17.56 -8.29 -3.94
CA GLU A 273 18.57 -7.37 -4.47
C GLU A 273 17.95 -6.25 -5.30
N GLY A 274 18.66 -5.12 -5.35
CA GLY A 274 18.27 -3.95 -6.14
C GLY A 274 17.19 -3.09 -5.51
N PRO A 275 16.86 -1.97 -6.16
CA PRO A 275 15.86 -1.05 -5.66
C PRO A 275 14.44 -1.63 -5.73
N ALA A 276 13.65 -1.35 -4.71
CA ALA A 276 12.22 -1.66 -4.68
C ALA A 276 11.43 -0.47 -4.11
N LEU A 277 10.27 -0.23 -4.70
CA LEU A 277 9.30 0.75 -4.24
C LEU A 277 8.09 0.04 -3.66
N VAL A 278 7.81 0.26 -2.40
CA VAL A 278 6.57 -0.19 -1.74
C VAL A 278 5.61 0.99 -1.66
N VAL A 279 4.50 0.91 -2.34
CA VAL A 279 3.38 1.83 -2.19
C VAL A 279 2.49 1.30 -1.08
N PHE A 280 2.61 1.87 0.12
CA PHE A 280 1.92 1.41 1.33
C PHE A 280 0.72 2.33 1.62
N GLN A 281 -0.47 1.89 1.23
CA GLN A 281 -1.69 2.64 1.46
C GLN A 281 -2.20 2.43 2.87
N VAL A 282 -2.67 3.51 3.50
CA VAL A 282 -3.22 3.54 4.85
C VAL A 282 -4.36 4.57 4.94
N ASP A 283 -5.32 4.35 5.84
CA ASP A 283 -6.33 5.35 6.21
C ASP A 283 -6.30 5.72 7.70
N GLY A 284 -5.34 5.15 8.44
CA GLY A 284 -5.23 5.36 9.89
C GLY A 284 -3.86 5.03 10.46
N ALA A 285 -3.76 5.05 11.78
CA ALA A 285 -2.57 4.61 12.52
C ALA A 285 -2.56 3.09 12.66
N PRO A 286 -1.37 2.47 12.83
CA PRO A 286 -1.32 1.06 13.18
C PRO A 286 -1.92 0.82 14.56
N ASP A 287 -2.59 -0.32 14.73
CA ASP A 287 -3.15 -0.77 16.00
C ASP A 287 -2.12 -0.76 17.13
N ASN A 288 -0.92 -1.25 16.81
CA ASN A 288 0.19 -1.27 17.73
C ASN A 288 1.42 -0.60 17.08
N ARG A 289 1.79 0.57 17.60
CA ARG A 289 2.88 1.39 17.06
C ARG A 289 4.25 0.78 17.26
N GLN A 290 4.45 0.02 18.33
CA GLN A 290 5.77 -0.55 18.64
C GLN A 290 6.14 -1.68 17.66
N PRO A 291 5.32 -2.71 17.42
CA PRO A 291 5.60 -3.70 16.38
C PRO A 291 5.75 -3.09 14.98
N ALA A 292 4.95 -2.06 14.63
CA ALA A 292 5.07 -1.39 13.34
C ALA A 292 6.42 -0.70 13.16
N ARG A 293 6.92 0.01 14.20
CA ARG A 293 8.27 0.63 14.17
C ARG A 293 9.36 -0.43 14.06
N GLN A 294 9.25 -1.49 14.87
CA GLN A 294 10.24 -2.54 14.89
C GLN A 294 10.34 -3.21 13.52
N ALA A 295 9.22 -3.60 12.92
CA ALA A 295 9.20 -4.22 11.60
C ALA A 295 9.84 -3.33 10.52
N LEU A 296 9.57 -2.02 10.54
CA LEU A 296 10.20 -1.08 9.60
C LEU A 296 11.71 -0.91 9.86
N ALA A 297 12.13 -0.91 11.13
CA ALA A 297 13.54 -0.86 11.49
C ALA A 297 14.29 -2.14 11.05
N ASP A 298 13.69 -3.30 11.28
CA ASP A 298 14.23 -4.58 10.84
C ASP A 298 14.29 -4.66 9.30
N ALA A 299 13.26 -4.17 8.62
CA ALA A 299 13.23 -4.09 7.17
C ALA A 299 14.34 -3.17 6.60
N ALA A 300 14.68 -2.07 7.29
CA ALA A 300 15.76 -1.19 6.87
C ALA A 300 17.14 -1.90 6.90
N VAL A 301 17.31 -2.89 7.78
CA VAL A 301 18.53 -3.70 7.89
C VAL A 301 18.51 -4.87 6.91
N THR A 302 17.39 -5.60 6.83
CA THR A 302 17.30 -6.87 6.09
C THR A 302 16.98 -6.69 4.61
N ALA A 303 16.41 -5.53 4.23
CA ALA A 303 16.01 -5.16 2.89
C ALA A 303 16.33 -3.67 2.59
N PRO A 304 17.61 -3.25 2.64
CA PRO A 304 17.99 -1.85 2.53
C PRO A 304 17.66 -1.21 1.17
N GLY A 305 17.47 -2.03 0.12
CA GLY A 305 17.03 -1.56 -1.21
C GLY A 305 15.56 -1.18 -1.28
N VAL A 306 14.77 -1.45 -0.24
CA VAL A 306 13.32 -1.18 -0.23
C VAL A 306 13.04 0.23 0.28
N HIS A 307 12.33 1.02 -0.54
CA HIS A 307 11.77 2.30 -0.16
C HIS A 307 10.27 2.16 0.16
N TRP A 308 9.87 2.62 1.34
CA TRP A 308 8.50 2.56 1.84
C TRP A 308 7.80 3.90 1.66
N GLN A 309 6.94 4.02 0.66
CA GLN A 309 6.15 5.22 0.42
C GLN A 309 4.75 5.05 0.98
N PHE A 310 4.48 5.67 2.12
CA PHE A 310 3.14 5.69 2.72
C PHE A 310 2.23 6.65 1.97
N VAL A 311 1.04 6.17 1.60
CA VAL A 311 0.00 6.93 0.89
C VAL A 311 -1.25 6.94 1.75
N ALA A 312 -1.56 8.10 2.35
CA ALA A 312 -2.66 8.26 3.28
C ALA A 312 -3.96 8.68 2.57
N PHE A 313 -5.02 7.94 2.84
CA PHE A 313 -6.38 8.24 2.41
C PHE A 313 -7.20 8.78 3.58
N GLY A 314 -7.86 9.91 3.42
CA GLY A 314 -8.68 10.53 4.46
C GLY A 314 -8.40 12.02 4.65
N ASP A 315 -8.85 12.60 5.74
CA ASP A 315 -8.71 14.03 6.01
C ASP A 315 -7.30 14.45 6.36
N HIS A 316 -6.85 15.59 5.80
CA HIS A 316 -5.51 16.11 6.00
C HIS A 316 -5.15 16.40 7.46
N ASP A 317 -6.12 16.84 8.25
CA ASP A 317 -5.92 17.22 9.64
C ASP A 317 -6.02 16.04 10.62
N SER A 318 -6.26 14.82 10.12
CA SER A 318 -6.39 13.65 10.95
C SER A 318 -5.09 13.34 11.70
N LYS A 319 -5.17 13.22 13.03
CA LYS A 319 -4.08 12.77 13.90
C LYS A 319 -3.75 11.28 13.71
N ALA A 320 -4.61 10.54 13.02
CA ALA A 320 -4.38 9.14 12.71
C ALA A 320 -3.08 8.94 11.91
N PHE A 321 -2.68 9.93 11.09
CA PHE A 321 -1.46 9.87 10.30
C PHE A 321 -0.19 10.36 11.02
N ASP A 322 -0.29 10.79 12.28
CA ASP A 322 0.88 11.26 13.04
C ASP A 322 1.98 10.19 13.17
N PHE A 323 1.60 8.93 13.18
CA PHE A 323 2.58 7.84 13.22
C PHE A 323 3.46 7.85 11.96
N VAL A 324 2.85 7.82 10.77
CA VAL A 324 3.58 7.79 9.49
C VAL A 324 4.27 9.10 9.17
N ARG A 325 3.70 10.25 9.57
CA ARG A 325 4.34 11.59 9.41
C ARG A 325 5.63 11.71 10.21
N ARG A 326 5.74 10.99 11.34
CA ARG A 326 6.89 11.02 12.26
C ARG A 326 7.86 9.85 12.06
N LEU A 327 7.65 9.05 11.02
CA LEU A 327 8.65 8.04 10.66
C LEU A 327 9.86 8.76 10.08
N ASP A 328 10.94 8.77 10.87
CA ASP A 328 12.23 9.35 10.50
C ASP A 328 13.19 8.21 10.13
N ALA A 329 12.96 7.61 8.97
CA ALA A 329 13.85 6.63 8.39
C ALA A 329 14.20 7.06 6.96
N GLY A 330 15.47 6.96 6.60
CA GLY A 330 15.97 7.44 5.31
C GLY A 330 15.33 6.79 4.08
N ASN A 331 14.73 5.61 4.28
CA ASN A 331 14.04 4.84 3.24
C ASN A 331 12.50 4.92 3.35
N THR A 332 11.95 5.90 4.08
CA THR A 332 10.50 6.11 4.20
C THR A 332 10.08 7.46 3.63
N GLY A 333 8.94 7.50 2.98
CA GLY A 333 8.27 8.70 2.49
C GLY A 333 6.80 8.72 2.91
N PHE A 334 6.19 9.90 2.92
CA PHE A 334 4.78 10.09 3.24
C PHE A 334 4.13 11.02 2.22
N PHE A 335 3.01 10.60 1.66
CA PHE A 335 2.16 11.41 0.80
C PHE A 335 0.71 11.33 1.27
N HIS A 336 0.05 12.47 1.34
CA HIS A 336 -1.35 12.55 1.70
C HIS A 336 -2.22 12.69 0.44
N ALA A 337 -2.96 11.65 0.10
CA ALA A 337 -3.82 11.61 -1.08
C ALA A 337 -5.20 12.25 -0.86
N GLY A 338 -5.53 12.61 0.39
CA GLY A 338 -6.80 13.27 0.73
C GLY A 338 -7.99 12.32 0.88
N PRO A 339 -9.19 12.90 1.09
CA PRO A 339 -10.40 12.12 1.36
C PRO A 339 -11.03 11.51 0.10
N VAL A 340 -10.64 11.95 -1.10
CA VAL A 340 -11.16 11.43 -2.38
C VAL A 340 -9.99 11.12 -3.32
N PRO A 341 -9.17 10.08 -3.02
CA PRO A 341 -7.98 9.74 -3.81
C PRO A 341 -8.27 9.44 -5.28
N ALA A 342 -9.43 8.86 -5.59
CA ALA A 342 -9.85 8.58 -6.98
C ALA A 342 -9.99 9.84 -7.85
N ALA A 343 -10.20 11.00 -7.25
CA ALA A 343 -10.30 12.28 -7.95
C ALA A 343 -8.94 12.97 -8.19
N LEU A 344 -7.84 12.43 -7.61
CA LEU A 344 -6.51 13.01 -7.81
C LEU A 344 -6.07 12.84 -9.26
N PRO A 345 -5.58 13.92 -9.89
CA PRO A 345 -4.91 13.77 -11.20
C PRO A 345 -3.72 12.83 -11.12
N SER A 346 -3.56 11.95 -12.11
CA SER A 346 -2.46 10.97 -12.16
C SER A 346 -1.08 11.56 -11.89
N ALA A 347 -0.80 12.77 -12.40
CA ALA A 347 0.48 13.42 -12.18
C ALA A 347 0.69 13.83 -10.71
N ALA A 348 -0.37 14.24 -10.00
CA ALA A 348 -0.30 14.62 -8.59
C ALA A 348 -0.06 13.39 -7.71
N LEU A 349 -0.83 12.31 -7.92
CA LEU A 349 -0.66 11.05 -7.21
C LEU A 349 0.75 10.49 -7.41
N LEU A 350 1.21 10.41 -8.65
CA LEU A 350 2.53 9.87 -8.99
C LEU A 350 3.69 10.73 -8.47
N LYS A 351 3.55 12.06 -8.43
CA LYS A 351 4.53 12.93 -7.78
C LYS A 351 4.66 12.61 -6.29
N GLY A 352 3.52 12.41 -5.62
CA GLY A 352 3.48 12.04 -4.21
C GLY A 352 4.05 10.64 -3.96
N VAL A 353 3.67 9.65 -4.77
CA VAL A 353 4.18 8.28 -4.66
C VAL A 353 5.70 8.20 -4.88
N LEU A 354 6.25 9.04 -5.74
CA LEU A 354 7.68 9.08 -6.06
C LEU A 354 8.44 10.17 -5.27
N ASP A 355 7.85 10.76 -4.24
CA ASP A 355 8.42 11.98 -3.62
C ASP A 355 9.85 11.78 -3.14
N ARG A 356 10.12 10.70 -2.42
CA ARG A 356 11.46 10.37 -1.89
C ARG A 356 12.14 9.18 -2.58
N PHE A 357 11.50 8.61 -3.59
CA PHE A 357 12.03 7.45 -4.34
C PHE A 357 13.03 7.80 -5.43
#